data_f875281454a5dc3f67434bb64ff62053
#
_entry.id   f875281454a5dc3f67434bb64ff62053
#
_cell.length_a   1.000
_cell.length_b   1.000
_cell.length_c   1.000
_cell.angle_alpha   90.00
_cell.angle_beta   90.00
_cell.angle_gamma   90.00
#
_symmetry.space_group_name_H-M   'P 1'
#
loop_
_entity.id
_entity.type
_entity.pdbx_description
1 polymer ?
#
loop_
_entity_poly.entity_id
_entity_poly.type
_entity_poly.pdbx_seq_one_letter_code
_entity_poly.pdbx_strand_id
1 'polypeptide(L)'
;VQYGETDYDFLCRMAAEEGIFFYEEHAQKSTDQSLVLCDTVLYLPESFEIPWNPNTRTEVSTLCISQFRYSAQIRPSSVVTKDYTFKRPGWAGRFDQEGQHQDYQRTQYEVYDYPGRFKGAHGQNFARWQMDGWRNNAEVARGTSRSPEIWPGRRIVLTGHPQANLNREWQVVASELHGEQPQAVPGRRGSGTTLDNHFAVIPADRTWRPQPLLKPLVDGPQSAVVTGPAGEEIFCDEHGRVRVKFNWDRYNPSNQDSSCWIRVAQAWAGTGFGNLAIPRVGQEVIVDFLNGDPDQPIIMGRTYHQENRTPGSLPGTKTQMTIRSKTYKGSGFNELKFDDATGKEQVYIHAQKNMNTEVLNNRTTDVINNHAEKIGNNQAITVTNNQILNIGVNQIQTVGVNQVETVGSNQIIKVGSNQVEKVGIIRALTVGVAYQTTVGGIMNTSVALLQSSQVGLHKSLMVGMGYSVNVGNNVTFSVGKTMKENTGQTAVYSAGEHLELCCGKARLVLTKDGSIFLNGTHIHLEGESDVNGDAPVINWNCGATQPVPDAPVPKDLPPGMPDMRQF
;
A
#
# COMPACT_ATOMS: atom_id res chain seq x y z
N VAL A 1 21.89 11.03 26.45
CA VAL A 1 22.30 9.68 26.87
C VAL A 1 23.68 9.75 27.51
N GLN A 2 23.85 9.10 28.66
CA GLN A 2 25.15 8.82 29.28
C GLN A 2 25.73 7.55 28.62
N TYR A 3 26.86 7.66 27.93
CA TYR A 3 27.43 6.55 27.18
C TYR A 3 28.95 6.46 27.42
N GLY A 4 29.41 5.40 28.09
CA GLY A 4 30.82 5.14 28.33
C GLY A 4 31.56 6.22 29.15
N GLU A 5 30.85 6.95 30.02
CA GLU A 5 31.36 8.01 30.87
C GLU A 5 30.89 7.84 32.31
N THR A 6 31.59 8.45 33.28
CA THR A 6 31.15 8.48 34.66
C THR A 6 29.98 9.43 34.86
N ASP A 7 29.25 9.31 36.00
CA ASP A 7 28.17 10.24 36.35
C ASP A 7 28.68 11.67 36.48
N TYR A 8 29.91 11.85 37.02
CA TYR A 8 30.55 13.14 37.13
C TYR A 8 30.86 13.76 35.78
N ASP A 9 31.45 13.00 34.86
CA ASP A 9 31.76 13.49 33.49
C ASP A 9 30.48 13.85 32.73
N PHE A 10 29.45 13.03 32.89
CA PHE A 10 28.13 13.30 32.28
C PHE A 10 27.53 14.62 32.77
N LEU A 11 27.53 14.84 34.10
CA LEU A 11 27.02 16.08 34.71
C LEU A 11 27.85 17.29 34.27
N CYS A 12 29.18 17.17 34.28
CA CYS A 12 30.07 18.24 33.80
C CYS A 12 29.80 18.61 32.36
N ARG A 13 29.59 17.62 31.49
CA ARG A 13 29.32 17.83 30.08
C ARG A 13 27.96 18.50 29.86
N MET A 14 26.91 18.03 30.54
CA MET A 14 25.57 18.62 30.49
C MET A 14 25.59 20.06 31.01
N ALA A 15 26.27 20.32 32.13
CA ALA A 15 26.41 21.66 32.68
C ALA A 15 27.15 22.59 31.69
N ALA A 16 28.21 22.12 31.03
CA ALA A 16 28.93 22.88 30.04
C ALA A 16 28.07 23.21 28.81
N GLU A 17 27.25 22.28 28.32
CA GLU A 17 26.31 22.53 27.20
C GLU A 17 25.29 23.62 27.55
N GLU A 18 24.76 23.61 28.77
CA GLU A 18 23.76 24.58 29.25
C GLU A 18 24.38 25.86 29.84
N GLY A 19 25.71 26.01 29.77
CA GLY A 19 26.42 27.17 30.29
C GLY A 19 26.38 27.31 31.80
N ILE A 20 26.13 26.22 32.52
CA ILE A 20 26.05 26.15 33.96
C ILE A 20 27.41 25.80 34.55
N PHE A 21 27.82 26.53 35.58
CA PHE A 21 28.94 26.15 36.39
C PHE A 21 28.46 25.76 37.80
N PHE A 22 29.26 25.03 38.52
CA PHE A 22 28.92 24.61 39.87
C PHE A 22 30.11 24.73 40.79
N TYR A 23 29.84 24.92 42.07
CA TYR A 23 30.82 24.98 43.15
C TYR A 23 30.24 24.44 44.44
N GLU A 24 31.12 24.12 45.36
CA GLU A 24 30.72 23.69 46.69
C GLU A 24 30.66 24.88 47.66
N GLU A 25 29.56 25.02 48.38
CA GLU A 25 29.41 25.98 49.46
C GLU A 25 29.48 25.29 50.81
N HIS A 26 30.37 25.74 51.66
CA HIS A 26 30.59 25.23 53.00
C HIS A 26 29.98 26.17 54.04
N ALA A 27 29.21 25.62 54.97
CA ALA A 27 28.65 26.38 56.08
C ALA A 27 29.74 26.80 57.05
N GLN A 28 29.79 28.08 57.46
CA GLN A 28 30.79 28.59 58.36
C GLN A 28 30.77 28.01 59.77
N LYS A 29 29.62 27.46 60.20
CA LYS A 29 29.38 27.01 61.59
C LYS A 29 28.91 25.56 61.71
N SER A 30 28.87 24.82 60.62
CA SER A 30 28.50 23.40 60.61
C SER A 30 29.39 22.65 59.64
N THR A 31 29.26 21.33 59.59
CA THR A 31 29.91 20.47 58.59
C THR A 31 29.10 20.33 57.30
N ASP A 32 28.03 21.12 57.12
CA ASP A 32 27.15 21.04 55.96
C ASP A 32 27.84 21.59 54.73
N GLN A 33 27.65 20.90 53.67
CA GLN A 33 28.20 21.19 52.36
C GLN A 33 27.05 21.14 51.31
N SER A 34 27.00 22.11 50.46
CA SER A 34 25.99 22.20 49.40
C SER A 34 26.65 22.35 48.02
N LEU A 35 26.17 21.59 47.05
CA LEU A 35 26.51 21.81 45.63
C LEU A 35 25.61 22.92 45.08
N VAL A 36 26.21 24.01 44.64
CA VAL A 36 25.49 25.15 44.06
C VAL A 36 25.68 25.13 42.56
N LEU A 37 24.55 25.12 41.79
CA LEU A 37 24.53 25.26 40.35
C LEU A 37 24.19 26.73 40.01
N CYS A 38 24.99 27.36 39.14
CA CYS A 38 24.86 28.78 38.85
C CYS A 38 25.07 29.04 37.34
N ASP A 39 24.31 29.96 36.76
CA ASP A 39 24.38 30.32 35.36
C ASP A 39 24.82 31.74 35.08
N THR A 40 25.05 32.55 36.15
CA THR A 40 25.50 33.94 36.02
C THR A 40 26.32 34.39 37.23
N VAL A 41 27.36 35.19 37.00
CA VAL A 41 28.15 35.82 38.06
C VAL A 41 27.33 36.72 38.99
N LEU A 42 26.18 37.23 38.52
CA LEU A 42 25.34 38.17 39.27
C LEU A 42 24.69 37.51 40.52
N TYR A 43 24.49 36.18 40.52
CA TYR A 43 23.94 35.46 41.65
C TYR A 43 24.95 34.92 42.63
N LEU A 44 26.26 35.14 42.36
CA LEU A 44 27.29 34.85 43.33
C LEU A 44 27.15 35.75 44.57
N PRO A 45 27.57 35.31 45.76
CA PRO A 45 27.59 36.13 46.95
C PRO A 45 28.28 37.46 46.78
N GLU A 46 27.91 38.43 47.59
CA GLU A 46 28.52 39.77 47.59
C GLU A 46 30.05 39.67 47.72
N SER A 47 30.74 40.53 47.00
CA SER A 47 32.19 40.57 47.01
C SER A 47 32.72 41.12 48.34
N PHE A 48 33.88 40.67 48.73
CA PHE A 48 34.64 41.23 49.86
C PHE A 48 35.95 41.81 49.41
N GLU A 49 36.39 42.85 50.12
CA GLU A 49 37.64 43.52 49.81
C GLU A 49 38.84 42.75 50.42
N ILE A 50 39.91 42.64 49.64
CA ILE A 50 41.15 42.04 50.12
C ILE A 50 42.36 42.87 49.59
N PRO A 51 43.24 43.37 50.51
CA PRO A 51 44.33 44.23 50.16
C PRO A 51 45.48 43.48 49.52
N TRP A 52 46.19 44.16 48.64
CA TRP A 52 47.50 43.74 48.12
C TRP A 52 48.61 44.03 49.17
N ASN A 53 49.44 43.04 49.52
CA ASN A 53 50.61 43.22 50.30
C ASN A 53 51.69 42.19 49.91
N PRO A 54 52.73 42.57 49.16
CA PRO A 54 53.80 41.68 48.73
C PRO A 54 54.82 41.36 49.82
N ASN A 55 54.75 42.10 50.93
CA ASN A 55 55.70 41.92 52.02
C ASN A 55 55.23 40.82 53.01
N THR A 56 55.69 39.60 52.80
CA THR A 56 55.30 38.43 53.57
C THR A 56 56.10 38.30 54.89
N ARG A 57 57.03 39.21 55.17
CA ARG A 57 57.93 39.13 56.34
C ARG A 57 57.40 39.92 57.57
N THR A 58 56.42 40.77 57.42
CA THR A 58 55.79 41.50 58.49
C THR A 58 54.57 40.76 59.01
N GLU A 59 54.36 40.69 60.32
CA GLU A 59 53.10 40.24 60.90
C GLU A 59 52.00 41.19 60.44
N VAL A 60 51.14 40.69 59.57
CA VAL A 60 50.00 41.43 59.08
C VAL A 60 48.77 40.89 59.81
N SER A 61 48.10 41.74 60.56
CA SER A 61 46.83 41.40 61.22
C SER A 61 45.66 41.19 60.25
N THR A 62 45.84 41.57 59.03
CA THR A 62 44.82 41.52 57.98
C THR A 62 45.21 40.51 56.91
N LEU A 63 44.25 39.63 56.55
CA LEU A 63 44.43 38.72 55.40
C LEU A 63 44.65 39.54 54.10
N CYS A 64 45.66 39.16 53.31
CA CYS A 64 46.04 39.91 52.11
C CYS A 64 46.43 38.94 50.99
N ILE A 65 46.50 39.49 49.79
CA ILE A 65 47.04 38.82 48.61
C ILE A 65 48.54 39.21 48.51
N SER A 66 49.40 38.21 48.57
CA SER A 66 50.87 38.42 48.57
C SER A 66 51.45 38.34 47.15
N GLN A 67 50.86 37.59 46.26
CA GLN A 67 51.22 37.51 44.84
C GLN A 67 49.98 37.62 43.98
N PHE A 68 50.08 38.38 42.90
CA PHE A 68 48.99 38.53 41.92
C PHE A 68 49.58 38.74 40.54
N ARG A 69 49.34 37.80 39.65
CA ARG A 69 49.89 37.81 38.28
C ARG A 69 48.73 37.76 37.30
N TYR A 70 48.54 38.79 36.54
CA TYR A 70 47.58 38.91 35.48
C TYR A 70 48.16 38.45 34.15
N SER A 71 47.38 37.69 33.38
CA SER A 71 47.73 37.28 32.03
C SER A 71 46.52 37.41 31.10
N ALA A 72 46.76 37.82 29.88
CA ALA A 72 45.79 37.80 28.80
C ALA A 72 46.31 36.91 27.66
N GLN A 73 45.45 36.18 27.02
CA GLN A 73 45.82 35.27 25.93
C GLN A 73 44.83 35.35 24.79
N ILE A 74 45.27 35.06 23.58
CA ILE A 74 44.42 34.98 22.40
C ILE A 74 43.50 33.76 22.54
N ARG A 75 42.21 33.98 22.36
CA ARG A 75 41.16 32.95 22.38
C ARG A 75 40.24 33.14 21.17
N PRO A 76 39.41 32.15 20.86
CA PRO A 76 38.42 32.31 19.80
C PRO A 76 37.66 33.61 19.93
N SER A 77 37.42 34.26 18.79
CA SER A 77 36.74 35.56 18.72
C SER A 77 35.26 35.47 18.42
N SER A 78 34.87 34.41 17.76
CA SER A 78 33.46 34.14 17.43
C SER A 78 33.17 32.64 17.38
N VAL A 79 31.92 32.29 17.59
CA VAL A 79 31.39 30.93 17.42
C VAL A 79 30.30 31.00 16.39
N VAL A 80 30.33 30.09 15.43
CA VAL A 80 29.23 29.81 14.52
C VAL A 80 28.82 28.37 14.75
N THR A 81 27.56 28.14 15.16
CA THR A 81 27.02 26.80 15.35
C THR A 81 25.87 26.56 14.41
N LYS A 82 25.78 25.35 13.88
CA LYS A 82 24.72 24.93 12.95
C LYS A 82 24.22 23.55 13.30
N ASP A 83 22.90 23.35 13.12
CA ASP A 83 22.29 22.02 13.26
C ASP A 83 21.21 21.79 12.22
N TYR A 84 20.77 20.55 12.11
CA TYR A 84 19.72 20.10 11.22
C TYR A 84 18.60 19.43 12.00
N THR A 85 17.35 19.68 11.58
CA THR A 85 16.21 18.91 12.06
C THR A 85 15.34 18.46 10.90
N PHE A 86 15.04 17.18 10.83
CA PHE A 86 14.17 16.61 9.79
C PHE A 86 12.74 17.15 9.84
N LYS A 87 12.29 17.65 10.99
CA LYS A 87 10.96 18.27 11.15
C LYS A 87 10.85 19.62 10.43
N ARG A 88 11.96 20.28 10.17
CA ARG A 88 12.04 21.54 9.44
C ARG A 88 13.30 21.55 8.53
N PRO A 89 13.31 20.74 7.46
CA PRO A 89 14.53 20.51 6.67
C PRO A 89 15.06 21.76 5.96
N GLY A 90 14.20 22.73 5.69
CA GLY A 90 14.57 24.02 5.09
C GLY A 90 15.00 25.10 6.10
N TRP A 91 14.99 24.78 7.40
CA TRP A 91 15.44 25.70 8.41
C TRP A 91 16.96 25.88 8.36
N ALA A 92 17.42 27.14 8.34
CA ALA A 92 18.87 27.43 8.26
C ALA A 92 19.67 26.86 9.44
N GLY A 93 19.06 26.79 10.63
CA GLY A 93 19.62 26.19 11.82
C GLY A 93 20.98 26.73 12.22
N ARG A 94 21.29 27.98 11.87
CA ARG A 94 22.58 28.64 12.12
C ARG A 94 22.41 29.75 13.13
N PHE A 95 23.30 29.77 14.11
CA PHE A 95 23.44 30.84 15.08
C PHE A 95 24.92 31.25 15.21
N ASP A 96 25.16 32.50 15.48
CA ASP A 96 26.50 33.04 15.64
C ASP A 96 26.57 33.96 16.86
N GLN A 97 27.72 34.01 17.47
CA GLN A 97 28.00 34.86 18.60
C GLN A 97 29.44 35.36 18.55
N GLU A 98 29.60 36.67 18.66
CA GLU A 98 30.93 37.29 18.83
C GLU A 98 31.30 37.38 20.30
N GLY A 99 32.60 37.22 20.59
CA GLY A 99 33.15 37.37 21.93
C GLY A 99 33.15 38.83 22.37
N GLN A 100 32.94 39.03 23.67
CA GLN A 100 33.12 40.34 24.30
C GLN A 100 34.58 40.54 24.77
N HIS A 101 34.98 41.78 25.09
CA HIS A 101 36.26 42.11 25.69
C HIS A 101 37.48 41.56 24.91
N GLN A 102 37.53 41.84 23.60
CA GLN A 102 38.62 41.34 22.74
C GLN A 102 39.44 42.45 22.08
N ASP A 103 39.52 43.64 22.70
CA ASP A 103 40.20 44.82 22.15
C ASP A 103 41.73 44.60 21.97
N TYR A 104 42.30 43.62 22.67
CA TYR A 104 43.71 43.28 22.62
C TYR A 104 44.08 42.22 21.56
N GLN A 105 43.10 41.70 20.81
CA GLN A 105 43.31 40.64 19.84
C GLN A 105 42.58 40.92 18.51
N ARG A 106 42.98 40.20 17.47
CA ARG A 106 42.24 40.17 16.20
C ARG A 106 40.94 39.38 16.35
N THR A 107 39.93 39.74 15.54
CA THR A 107 38.58 39.17 15.61
C THR A 107 38.31 38.10 14.52
N GLN A 108 39.37 37.43 14.05
CA GLN A 108 39.29 36.47 12.94
C GLN A 108 39.47 35.00 13.38
N TYR A 109 39.30 34.72 14.66
CA TYR A 109 39.49 33.38 15.22
C TYR A 109 38.11 32.75 15.48
N GLU A 110 37.46 32.25 14.40
CA GLU A 110 36.14 31.61 14.46
C GLU A 110 36.27 30.16 14.90
N VAL A 111 35.32 29.69 15.72
CA VAL A 111 35.01 28.28 15.96
C VAL A 111 33.75 27.95 15.23
N TYR A 112 33.80 26.99 14.30
CA TYR A 112 32.62 26.44 13.63
C TYR A 112 32.27 25.11 14.26
N ASP A 113 31.04 25.00 14.77
CA ASP A 113 30.51 23.81 15.47
C ASP A 113 29.33 23.19 14.69
N TYR A 114 29.49 21.95 14.26
CA TYR A 114 28.46 21.15 13.62
C TYR A 114 28.63 19.66 13.97
N PRO A 115 27.57 18.96 14.42
CA PRO A 115 26.22 19.43 14.74
C PRO A 115 26.19 20.19 16.07
N GLY A 116 25.39 21.25 16.12
CA GLY A 116 25.26 22.13 17.28
C GLY A 116 24.37 21.60 18.40
N ARG A 117 23.72 20.46 18.22
CA ARG A 117 22.89 19.74 19.21
C ARG A 117 21.65 20.48 19.69
N PHE A 118 21.11 21.38 18.88
CA PHE A 118 19.87 22.11 19.13
C PHE A 118 18.86 21.89 17.98
N LYS A 119 17.57 22.08 18.28
CA LYS A 119 16.49 21.86 17.30
C LYS A 119 15.60 23.11 17.09
N GLY A 120 15.98 24.24 17.64
CA GLY A 120 15.21 25.47 17.57
C GLY A 120 16.00 26.70 17.95
N ALA A 121 15.29 27.79 18.29
CA ALA A 121 15.86 29.09 18.66
C ALA A 121 16.84 29.05 19.86
N HIS A 122 16.76 28.02 20.67
CA HIS A 122 17.68 27.78 21.77
C HIS A 122 19.17 27.71 21.36
N GLY A 123 19.43 27.43 20.08
CA GLY A 123 20.78 27.45 19.50
C GLY A 123 21.51 28.78 19.67
N GLN A 124 20.80 29.93 19.81
CA GLN A 124 21.43 31.22 20.10
C GLN A 124 22.06 31.24 21.49
N ASN A 125 21.40 30.63 22.47
CA ASN A 125 21.95 30.49 23.81
C ASN A 125 23.18 29.57 23.80
N PHE A 126 23.14 28.47 23.07
CA PHE A 126 24.30 27.58 22.92
C PHE A 126 25.49 28.30 22.29
N ALA A 127 25.29 29.10 21.23
CA ALA A 127 26.35 29.90 20.63
C ALA A 127 27.00 30.85 21.66
N ARG A 128 26.15 31.53 22.47
CA ARG A 128 26.60 32.44 23.54
C ARG A 128 27.39 31.69 24.61
N TRP A 129 26.86 30.61 25.15
CA TRP A 129 27.50 29.85 26.21
C TRP A 129 28.82 29.22 25.75
N GLN A 130 28.85 28.70 24.52
CA GLN A 130 30.08 28.22 23.92
C GLN A 130 31.14 29.34 23.77
N MET A 131 30.71 30.55 23.32
CA MET A 131 31.62 31.68 23.19
C MET A 131 32.21 32.07 24.54
N ASP A 132 31.38 32.18 25.58
CA ASP A 132 31.85 32.47 26.94
C ASP A 132 32.79 31.36 27.45
N GLY A 133 32.47 30.11 27.21
CA GLY A 133 33.29 28.95 27.59
C GLY A 133 34.65 28.93 26.89
N TRP A 134 34.71 29.18 25.56
CA TRP A 134 35.95 29.25 24.83
C TRP A 134 36.85 30.40 25.29
N ARG A 135 36.28 31.44 25.88
CA ARG A 135 36.98 32.62 26.39
C ARG A 135 37.13 32.67 27.90
N ASN A 136 36.76 31.60 28.62
CA ASN A 136 36.73 31.57 30.09
C ASN A 136 38.10 31.83 30.76
N ASN A 137 39.18 31.66 30.01
CA ASN A 137 40.54 31.89 30.45
C ASN A 137 41.30 32.92 29.55
N ALA A 138 40.56 33.73 28.77
CA ALA A 138 41.17 34.80 27.95
C ALA A 138 41.93 35.82 28.80
N GLU A 139 41.39 36.15 29.98
CA GLU A 139 42.03 37.02 30.98
C GLU A 139 41.94 36.30 32.32
N VAL A 140 43.09 35.94 32.89
CA VAL A 140 43.17 35.23 34.17
C VAL A 140 44.22 35.89 35.05
N ALA A 141 43.87 36.15 36.28
CA ALA A 141 44.90 36.46 37.29
C ALA A 141 45.05 35.27 38.25
N ARG A 142 46.27 35.01 38.65
CA ARG A 142 46.61 33.98 39.62
C ARG A 142 47.29 34.64 40.82
N GLY A 143 46.90 34.24 42.00
CA GLY A 143 47.40 34.83 43.22
C GLY A 143 47.68 33.82 44.30
N THR A 144 48.36 34.31 45.35
CA THR A 144 48.59 33.56 46.60
C THR A 144 48.12 34.41 47.76
N SER A 145 47.42 33.79 48.68
CA SER A 145 46.91 34.42 49.93
C SER A 145 46.94 33.41 51.05
N ARG A 146 46.81 33.91 52.28
CA ARG A 146 46.54 33.09 53.48
C ARG A 146 45.06 33.06 53.83
N SER A 147 44.19 33.63 53.02
CA SER A 147 42.74 33.64 53.27
C SER A 147 42.10 32.36 52.80
N PRO A 148 41.38 31.64 53.65
CA PRO A 148 40.56 30.51 53.26
C PRO A 148 39.23 30.94 52.58
N GLU A 149 38.90 32.23 52.59
CA GLU A 149 37.65 32.76 52.02
C GLU A 149 37.69 32.96 50.51
N ILE A 150 38.92 32.93 49.94
CA ILE A 150 39.10 33.01 48.48
C ILE A 150 38.94 31.60 47.92
N TRP A 151 37.73 31.30 47.43
CA TRP A 151 37.49 30.03 46.79
C TRP A 151 36.37 30.07 45.72
N PRO A 152 36.21 29.07 44.88
CA PRO A 152 35.23 29.06 43.80
C PRO A 152 33.82 29.41 44.28
N GLY A 153 33.11 30.26 43.53
CA GLY A 153 31.81 30.78 43.90
C GLY A 153 31.85 32.07 44.70
N ARG A 154 33.06 32.61 45.06
CA ARG A 154 33.21 33.92 45.71
C ARG A 154 33.67 34.98 44.72
N ARG A 155 33.38 36.24 45.07
CA ARG A 155 33.90 37.43 44.40
C ARG A 155 34.75 38.19 45.38
N ILE A 156 35.87 38.73 44.90
CA ILE A 156 36.79 39.57 45.68
C ILE A 156 37.02 40.91 44.99
N VAL A 157 37.22 41.96 45.77
CA VAL A 157 37.72 43.24 45.30
C VAL A 157 39.19 43.39 45.70
N LEU A 158 40.09 43.37 44.74
CA LEU A 158 41.52 43.62 45.00
C LEU A 158 41.71 45.11 45.22
N THR A 159 42.37 45.49 46.30
CA THR A 159 42.69 46.90 46.61
C THR A 159 44.18 47.08 46.88
N GLY A 160 44.68 48.31 46.64
CA GLY A 160 46.07 48.69 46.95
C GLY A 160 47.13 48.12 46.03
N HIS A 161 46.77 47.50 44.91
CA HIS A 161 47.77 47.03 43.96
C HIS A 161 48.37 48.20 43.17
N PRO A 162 49.72 48.22 42.91
CA PRO A 162 50.37 49.30 42.18
C PRO A 162 49.81 49.55 40.78
N GLN A 163 49.40 48.53 40.13
CA GLN A 163 48.79 48.60 38.81
C GLN A 163 47.28 48.84 38.97
N ALA A 164 46.84 50.06 38.69
CA ALA A 164 45.47 50.55 39.01
C ALA A 164 44.35 49.72 38.39
N ASN A 165 44.54 49.23 37.16
CA ASN A 165 43.53 48.43 36.45
C ASN A 165 43.29 47.02 37.05
N LEU A 166 44.14 46.57 37.97
CA LEU A 166 43.94 45.32 38.70
C LEU A 166 43.14 45.51 40.01
N ASN A 167 43.01 46.74 40.48
CA ASN A 167 42.15 47.09 41.62
C ASN A 167 40.69 47.12 41.18
N ARG A 168 40.11 45.95 41.02
CA ARG A 168 38.75 45.75 40.57
C ARG A 168 38.15 44.48 41.18
N GLU A 169 36.88 44.24 40.86
CA GLU A 169 36.20 43.02 41.27
C GLU A 169 36.60 41.83 40.40
N TRP A 170 36.82 40.69 41.01
CA TRP A 170 37.25 39.44 40.43
C TRP A 170 36.35 38.30 40.91
N GLN A 171 36.03 37.37 40.00
CA GLN A 171 35.37 36.10 40.27
C GLN A 171 36.43 35.03 40.51
N VAL A 172 36.35 34.31 41.64
CA VAL A 172 37.22 33.17 41.91
C VAL A 172 36.76 31.93 41.15
N VAL A 173 37.65 31.36 40.34
CA VAL A 173 37.36 30.21 39.47
C VAL A 173 38.12 28.95 39.84
N ALA A 174 39.21 29.09 40.62
CA ALA A 174 39.95 27.95 41.14
C ALA A 174 40.62 28.32 42.47
N SER A 175 40.78 27.37 43.36
CA SER A 175 41.49 27.50 44.62
C SER A 175 42.17 26.20 44.97
N GLU A 176 43.39 26.28 45.44
CA GLU A 176 44.17 25.16 45.95
C GLU A 176 44.73 25.54 47.33
N LEU A 177 44.24 24.89 48.37
CA LEU A 177 44.57 25.18 49.77
C LEU A 177 45.60 24.18 50.28
N HIS A 178 46.73 24.69 50.72
CA HIS A 178 47.76 23.93 51.41
C HIS A 178 47.83 24.37 52.85
N GLY A 179 47.53 23.49 53.77
CA GLY A 179 47.55 23.76 55.19
C GLY A 179 48.43 22.76 55.96
N GLU A 180 49.26 23.26 56.85
CA GLU A 180 50.01 22.41 57.79
C GLU A 180 49.78 22.87 59.21
N GLN A 181 49.54 21.92 60.10
CA GLN A 181 49.45 22.14 61.55
C GLN A 181 50.25 21.07 62.26
N PRO A 182 51.59 21.18 62.22
CA PRO A 182 52.47 20.15 62.86
C PRO A 182 52.21 19.90 64.35
N GLN A 183 51.76 20.93 65.04
CA GLN A 183 51.44 20.84 66.49
C GLN A 183 50.26 19.94 66.85
N ALA A 184 49.42 19.64 65.89
CA ALA A 184 48.29 18.72 66.05
C ALA A 184 48.72 17.24 66.20
N VAL A 185 49.99 16.93 65.89
CA VAL A 185 50.56 15.58 66.03
C VAL A 185 51.61 15.59 67.12
N PRO A 186 51.43 14.85 68.22
CA PRO A 186 52.38 14.78 69.33
C PRO A 186 53.79 14.39 68.85
N GLY A 187 54.79 15.20 69.20
CA GLY A 187 56.21 14.95 68.87
C GLY A 187 56.66 15.47 67.51
N ARG A 188 55.78 15.99 66.69
CA ARG A 188 56.15 16.62 65.42
C ARG A 188 56.59 18.08 65.62
N ARG A 189 57.77 18.43 65.13
CA ARG A 189 58.28 19.82 65.19
C ARG A 189 58.05 20.50 63.84
N GLY A 190 57.58 21.74 63.86
CA GLY A 190 57.35 22.52 62.65
C GLY A 190 57.24 24.01 62.88
N SER A 191 57.15 24.83 61.90
CA SER A 191 57.13 26.30 61.87
C SER A 191 55.81 26.93 62.36
N GLY A 192 54.90 26.17 62.95
CA GLY A 192 53.58 26.65 63.35
C GLY A 192 52.50 26.25 62.35
N THR A 193 51.26 26.72 62.54
CA THR A 193 50.17 26.54 61.57
C THR A 193 50.38 27.42 60.35
N THR A 194 50.39 26.82 59.17
CA THR A 194 50.48 27.56 57.89
C THR A 194 49.26 27.25 57.02
N LEU A 195 48.85 28.23 56.23
CA LEU A 195 47.84 28.11 55.22
C LEU A 195 48.24 28.93 53.99
N ASP A 196 48.39 28.28 52.88
CA ASP A 196 48.65 28.92 51.60
C ASP A 196 47.53 28.56 50.63
N ASN A 197 46.87 29.56 50.05
CA ASN A 197 45.82 29.45 49.08
C ASN A 197 46.34 29.96 47.73
N HIS A 198 46.51 29.06 46.78
CA HIS A 198 46.80 29.36 45.39
C HIS A 198 45.49 29.42 44.64
N PHE A 199 45.16 30.61 44.15
CA PHE A 199 43.85 30.82 43.51
C PHE A 199 43.99 31.38 42.07
N ALA A 200 42.95 31.15 41.27
CA ALA A 200 42.76 31.80 39.97
C ALA A 200 41.45 32.57 39.97
N VAL A 201 41.52 33.76 39.34
CA VAL A 201 40.35 34.65 39.22
C VAL A 201 40.25 35.19 37.80
N ILE A 202 39.03 35.49 37.38
CA ILE A 202 38.73 36.24 36.16
C ILE A 202 38.03 37.55 36.52
N PRO A 203 38.01 38.58 35.64
CA PRO A 203 37.21 39.78 35.85
C PRO A 203 35.74 39.46 36.10
N ALA A 204 35.13 40.08 37.13
CA ALA A 204 33.74 39.81 37.50
C ALA A 204 32.70 40.55 36.61
N ASP A 205 33.15 41.30 35.59
CA ASP A 205 32.29 41.92 34.59
C ASP A 205 31.75 40.93 33.55
N ARG A 206 32.06 39.64 33.68
CA ARG A 206 31.64 38.53 32.84
C ARG A 206 31.38 37.27 33.66
N THR A 207 30.54 36.40 33.15
CA THR A 207 30.28 35.11 33.78
C THR A 207 31.32 34.07 33.30
N TRP A 208 31.98 33.39 34.26
CA TRP A 208 32.79 32.22 33.90
C TRP A 208 31.86 31.07 33.49
N ARG A 209 32.17 30.40 32.38
CA ARG A 209 31.46 29.17 31.95
C ARG A 209 32.51 28.11 31.64
N PRO A 210 32.16 26.81 31.90
CA PRO A 210 33.06 25.73 31.50
C PRO A 210 33.22 25.70 29.97
N GLN A 211 34.37 25.26 29.50
CA GLN A 211 34.56 25.01 28.07
C GLN A 211 33.67 23.85 27.65
N PRO A 212 33.13 23.84 26.39
CA PRO A 212 32.44 22.70 25.84
C PRO A 212 33.25 21.42 25.96
N LEU A 213 32.67 20.38 26.53
CA LEU A 213 33.31 19.08 26.65
C LEU A 213 32.88 18.17 25.47
N LEU A 214 33.80 17.31 25.05
CA LEU A 214 33.51 16.35 24.01
C LEU A 214 32.49 15.31 24.51
N LYS A 215 31.45 15.10 23.72
CA LYS A 215 30.48 14.07 23.97
C LYS A 215 31.06 12.70 23.57
N PRO A 216 30.89 11.66 24.37
CA PRO A 216 31.26 10.31 23.98
C PRO A 216 30.59 9.90 22.67
N LEU A 217 31.33 9.29 21.79
CA LEU A 217 30.85 8.83 20.48
C LEU A 217 30.59 7.33 20.51
N VAL A 218 29.52 6.91 19.85
CA VAL A 218 29.25 5.50 19.58
C VAL A 218 30.05 5.09 18.34
N ASP A 219 30.91 4.12 18.51
CA ASP A 219 31.73 3.58 17.44
C ASP A 219 31.02 2.42 16.74
N GLY A 220 30.40 2.71 15.60
CA GLY A 220 29.70 1.76 14.77
C GLY A 220 28.24 1.43 15.16
N PRO A 221 27.57 0.66 14.32
CA PRO A 221 26.15 0.29 14.53
C PRO A 221 25.97 -0.72 15.66
N GLN A 222 24.77 -0.72 16.22
CA GLN A 222 24.36 -1.62 17.30
C GLN A 222 23.03 -2.29 17.00
N SER A 223 22.81 -3.50 17.57
CA SER A 223 21.53 -4.17 17.55
C SER A 223 20.60 -3.64 18.64
N ALA A 224 19.33 -3.53 18.29
CA ALA A 224 18.27 -3.21 19.23
C ALA A 224 16.96 -3.93 18.84
N VAL A 225 16.03 -4.08 19.79
CA VAL A 225 14.74 -4.71 19.55
C VAL A 225 13.65 -3.66 19.54
N VAL A 226 12.78 -3.68 18.53
CA VAL A 226 11.64 -2.76 18.42
C VAL A 226 10.63 -3.04 19.53
N THR A 227 10.16 -1.98 20.16
CA THR A 227 9.25 -2.03 21.32
C THR A 227 7.96 -1.26 21.07
N GLY A 228 6.96 -1.52 21.92
CA GLY A 228 5.67 -0.84 21.86
C GLY A 228 4.77 -1.23 23.04
N PRO A 229 3.53 -0.74 23.07
CA PRO A 229 2.54 -1.12 24.06
C PRO A 229 2.26 -2.63 24.07
N ALA A 230 1.87 -3.16 25.21
CA ALA A 230 1.53 -4.57 25.33
C ALA A 230 0.40 -4.97 24.37
N GLY A 231 0.58 -6.07 23.63
CA GLY A 231 -0.37 -6.57 22.64
C GLY A 231 -0.40 -5.81 21.31
N GLU A 232 0.52 -4.85 21.10
CA GLU A 232 0.66 -4.14 19.84
C GLU A 232 1.77 -4.78 18.97
N GLU A 233 1.49 -4.95 17.67
CA GLU A 233 2.47 -5.49 16.72
C GLU A 233 3.19 -4.40 15.92
N ILE A 234 2.57 -3.23 15.73
CA ILE A 234 3.12 -2.11 14.98
C ILE A 234 2.92 -0.84 15.78
N PHE A 235 4.01 -0.23 16.22
CA PHE A 235 3.96 1.01 16.98
C PHE A 235 4.89 2.05 16.35
N CYS A 236 4.31 3.04 15.70
CA CYS A 236 5.04 4.12 15.03
C CYS A 236 4.30 5.45 15.18
N ASP A 237 5.01 6.54 14.92
CA ASP A 237 4.41 7.88 14.81
C ASP A 237 4.10 8.27 13.36
N GLU A 238 3.66 9.52 13.16
CA GLU A 238 3.30 10.08 11.85
C GLU A 238 4.47 10.16 10.84
N HIS A 239 5.71 10.01 11.30
CA HIS A 239 6.92 9.97 10.47
C HIS A 239 7.44 8.54 10.23
N GLY A 240 6.70 7.52 10.65
CA GLY A 240 7.14 6.13 10.57
C GLY A 240 8.32 5.79 11.48
N ARG A 241 8.58 6.60 12.52
CA ARG A 241 9.58 6.33 13.53
C ARG A 241 9.09 5.25 14.48
N VAL A 242 10.02 4.49 15.04
CA VAL A 242 9.76 3.45 16.02
C VAL A 242 10.58 3.66 17.28
N ARG A 243 10.26 2.96 18.33
CA ARG A 243 11.03 2.91 19.57
C ARG A 243 11.68 1.56 19.75
N VAL A 244 12.84 1.53 20.39
CA VAL A 244 13.62 0.31 20.55
C VAL A 244 14.13 0.16 21.98
N LYS A 245 14.45 -1.07 22.34
CA LYS A 245 15.23 -1.42 23.52
C LYS A 245 16.64 -1.78 23.08
N PHE A 246 17.64 -1.01 23.49
CA PHE A 246 19.04 -1.34 23.30
C PHE A 246 19.48 -2.45 24.25
N ASN A 247 20.40 -3.30 23.82
CA ASN A 247 20.89 -4.41 24.63
C ASN A 247 21.63 -3.98 25.90
N TRP A 248 22.26 -2.80 25.88
CA TRP A 248 22.96 -2.20 27.02
C TRP A 248 22.05 -1.43 27.98
N ASP A 249 20.84 -1.09 27.57
CA ASP A 249 19.91 -0.33 28.38
C ASP A 249 19.32 -1.19 29.52
N ARG A 250 19.81 -0.98 30.71
CA ARG A 250 19.44 -1.74 31.92
C ARG A 250 18.32 -1.13 32.76
N TYR A 251 17.95 0.12 32.48
CA TYR A 251 17.02 0.87 33.32
C TYR A 251 15.62 0.99 32.72
N ASN A 252 15.52 1.22 31.41
CA ASN A 252 14.23 1.43 30.78
C ASN A 252 13.47 0.10 30.57
N PRO A 253 12.15 0.08 30.78
CA PRO A 253 11.34 -1.10 30.47
C PRO A 253 11.28 -1.36 28.95
N SER A 254 11.01 -2.60 28.56
CA SER A 254 10.83 -2.98 27.15
C SER A 254 9.38 -2.73 26.71
N ASN A 255 8.97 -1.49 26.62
CA ASN A 255 7.61 -1.06 26.28
C ASN A 255 7.63 0.18 25.38
N GLN A 256 6.52 0.91 25.31
CA GLN A 256 6.40 2.13 24.52
C GLN A 256 7.32 3.28 24.96
N ASP A 257 7.94 3.21 26.12
CA ASP A 257 8.78 4.28 26.69
C ASP A 257 10.28 3.94 26.70
N SER A 258 10.68 2.84 26.03
CA SER A 258 12.05 2.31 26.08
C SER A 258 13.10 3.20 25.41
N SER A 259 12.74 4.07 24.48
CA SER A 259 13.66 5.01 23.82
C SER A 259 12.95 6.26 23.31
N CYS A 260 13.71 7.20 22.76
CA CYS A 260 13.17 8.23 21.88
C CYS A 260 12.60 7.61 20.59
N TRP A 261 11.85 8.40 19.81
CA TRP A 261 11.42 8.04 18.48
C TRP A 261 12.58 8.06 17.49
N ILE A 262 12.87 6.92 16.87
CA ILE A 262 14.00 6.72 15.98
C ILE A 262 13.52 6.58 14.54
N ARG A 263 14.10 7.37 13.62
CA ARG A 263 13.81 7.28 12.19
C ARG A 263 14.29 5.96 11.61
N VAL A 264 13.56 5.45 10.61
CA VAL A 264 13.90 4.22 9.90
C VAL A 264 14.32 4.57 8.47
N ALA A 265 15.52 4.22 8.08
CA ALA A 265 15.96 4.33 6.70
C ALA A 265 15.14 3.38 5.83
N GLN A 266 14.70 3.86 4.68
CA GLN A 266 13.98 3.10 3.67
C GLN A 266 14.85 2.99 2.42
N ALA A 267 14.69 1.91 1.66
CA ALA A 267 15.46 1.69 0.44
C ALA A 267 15.23 2.79 -0.61
N TRP A 268 14.08 3.43 -0.57
CA TRP A 268 13.72 4.55 -1.44
C TRP A 268 12.76 5.47 -0.70
N ALA A 269 13.02 6.78 -0.69
CA ALA A 269 12.19 7.76 -0.01
C ALA A 269 12.14 9.08 -0.79
N GLY A 270 10.93 9.50 -1.16
CA GLY A 270 10.65 10.78 -1.81
C GLY A 270 9.31 11.35 -1.38
N THR A 271 8.97 12.55 -1.85
CA THR A 271 7.70 13.20 -1.51
C THR A 271 6.54 12.47 -2.16
N GLY A 272 5.79 11.70 -1.38
CA GLY A 272 4.64 10.94 -1.83
C GLY A 272 4.94 9.65 -2.59
N PHE A 273 6.21 9.24 -2.68
CA PHE A 273 6.60 7.98 -3.32
C PHE A 273 7.80 7.33 -2.62
N GLY A 274 7.98 6.03 -2.81
CA GLY A 274 9.11 5.29 -2.26
C GLY A 274 8.70 3.93 -1.67
N ASN A 275 9.60 3.36 -0.89
CA ASN A 275 9.39 2.10 -0.18
C ASN A 275 9.13 2.41 1.30
N LEU A 276 8.04 1.89 1.84
CA LEU A 276 7.70 2.05 3.25
C LEU A 276 7.41 0.69 3.89
N ALA A 277 8.26 0.29 4.83
CA ALA A 277 8.05 -0.90 5.65
C ALA A 277 8.43 -0.60 7.10
N ILE A 278 7.43 -0.48 7.96
CA ILE A 278 7.64 -0.18 9.38
C ILE A 278 8.14 -1.44 10.11
N PRO A 279 9.25 -1.37 10.86
CA PRO A 279 9.68 -2.46 11.73
C PRO A 279 8.60 -2.76 12.79
N ARG A 280 8.35 -4.04 13.04
CA ARG A 280 7.35 -4.46 14.01
C ARG A 280 7.95 -4.71 15.39
N VAL A 281 7.13 -4.60 16.41
CA VAL A 281 7.50 -4.93 17.80
C VAL A 281 8.06 -6.35 17.85
N GLY A 282 9.21 -6.50 18.53
CA GLY A 282 9.95 -7.74 18.65
C GLY A 282 10.96 -8.01 17.51
N GLN A 283 10.99 -7.21 16.45
CA GLN A 283 12.00 -7.34 15.39
C GLN A 283 13.34 -6.73 15.83
N GLU A 284 14.42 -7.39 15.46
CA GLU A 284 15.76 -6.86 15.61
C GLU A 284 16.09 -5.89 14.49
N VAL A 285 16.63 -4.73 14.87
CA VAL A 285 17.04 -3.66 13.97
C VAL A 285 18.49 -3.29 14.22
N ILE A 286 19.15 -2.83 13.17
CA ILE A 286 20.49 -2.26 13.23
C ILE A 286 20.35 -0.75 13.34
N VAL A 287 20.85 -0.20 14.44
CA VAL A 287 20.82 1.22 14.75
C VAL A 287 22.22 1.77 14.58
N ASP A 288 22.36 2.79 13.77
CA ASP A 288 23.56 3.62 13.64
C ASP A 288 23.30 4.98 14.30
N PHE A 289 24.35 5.77 14.48
CA PHE A 289 24.28 7.05 15.17
C PHE A 289 24.88 8.14 14.30
N LEU A 290 24.08 9.14 13.96
CA LEU A 290 24.55 10.25 13.11
C LEU A 290 25.71 10.97 13.76
N ASN A 291 26.85 11.04 13.08
CA ASN A 291 28.13 11.56 13.59
C ASN A 291 28.60 10.87 14.89
N GLY A 292 28.19 9.62 15.12
CA GLY A 292 28.49 8.91 16.37
C GLY A 292 27.77 9.44 17.62
N ASP A 293 26.84 10.38 17.48
CA ASP A 293 26.12 10.96 18.60
C ASP A 293 25.06 9.98 19.16
N PRO A 294 25.20 9.51 20.42
CA PRO A 294 24.23 8.58 21.03
C PRO A 294 22.80 9.13 21.13
N ASP A 295 22.61 10.45 21.02
CA ASP A 295 21.29 11.10 20.99
C ASP A 295 20.72 11.26 19.57
N GLN A 296 21.42 10.81 18.53
CA GLN A 296 21.00 10.88 17.15
C GLN A 296 20.93 9.48 16.48
N PRO A 297 20.19 8.53 17.07
CA PRO A 297 20.07 7.20 16.49
C PRO A 297 19.26 7.21 15.21
N ILE A 298 19.61 6.32 14.28
CA ILE A 298 18.87 6.04 13.05
C ILE A 298 18.88 4.53 12.77
N ILE A 299 17.74 3.93 12.44
CA ILE A 299 17.68 2.53 12.05
C ILE A 299 18.06 2.41 10.58
N MET A 300 19.14 1.66 10.31
CA MET A 300 19.69 1.45 8.97
C MET A 300 19.22 0.16 8.32
N GLY A 301 18.76 -0.83 9.10
CA GLY A 301 18.37 -2.13 8.58
C GLY A 301 17.72 -3.03 9.62
N ARG A 302 17.48 -4.27 9.20
CA ARG A 302 16.88 -5.33 10.01
C ARG A 302 17.69 -6.60 9.83
N THR A 303 17.74 -7.43 10.87
CA THR A 303 18.37 -8.74 10.82
C THR A 303 17.43 -9.84 11.28
N TYR A 304 17.70 -11.05 10.81
CA TYR A 304 17.09 -12.25 11.36
C TYR A 304 17.94 -12.80 12.50
N HIS A 305 17.31 -13.45 13.45
CA HIS A 305 17.97 -14.15 14.54
C HIS A 305 17.24 -15.47 14.87
N GLN A 306 17.68 -16.18 15.91
CA GLN A 306 17.18 -17.51 16.22
C GLN A 306 15.65 -17.59 16.40
N GLU A 307 15.01 -16.56 16.93
CA GLU A 307 13.56 -16.51 17.17
C GLU A 307 12.79 -15.80 16.04
N ASN A 308 13.43 -14.85 15.36
CA ASN A 308 12.88 -14.13 14.21
C ASN A 308 13.55 -14.63 12.92
N ARG A 309 13.05 -15.74 12.38
CA ARG A 309 13.65 -16.45 11.26
C ARG A 309 13.17 -15.93 9.90
N THR A 310 13.94 -16.28 8.87
CA THR A 310 13.61 -15.98 7.47
C THR A 310 12.28 -16.60 7.04
N PRO A 311 11.59 -16.03 6.03
CA PRO A 311 10.34 -16.59 5.48
C PRO A 311 10.47 -18.01 4.95
N GLY A 312 11.66 -18.41 4.48
CA GLY A 312 11.97 -19.75 4.00
C GLY A 312 12.86 -20.52 4.97
N SER A 313 12.91 -21.84 4.81
CA SER A 313 13.76 -22.74 5.62
C SER A 313 15.16 -22.83 5.02
N LEU A 314 16.07 -21.97 5.47
CA LEU A 314 17.48 -22.02 5.06
C LEU A 314 18.20 -23.23 5.67
N PRO A 315 19.17 -23.84 4.96
CA PRO A 315 19.65 -23.51 3.63
C PRO A 315 18.83 -24.08 2.45
N GLY A 316 17.74 -24.80 2.71
CA GLY A 316 16.95 -25.51 1.69
C GLY A 316 16.30 -24.59 0.63
N THR A 317 15.93 -23.37 1.01
CA THR A 317 15.30 -22.38 0.12
C THR A 317 16.24 -21.26 -0.30
N LYS A 318 17.54 -21.53 -0.39
CA LYS A 318 18.57 -20.52 -0.71
C LYS A 318 18.46 -19.89 -2.09
N THR A 319 17.71 -20.52 -3.01
CA THR A 319 17.44 -20.01 -4.36
C THR A 319 16.25 -19.04 -4.39
N GLN A 320 15.55 -18.86 -3.25
CA GLN A 320 14.36 -18.03 -3.19
C GLN A 320 14.69 -16.61 -2.71
N MET A 321 14.19 -15.64 -3.44
CA MET A 321 14.07 -14.24 -3.01
C MET A 321 12.59 -13.94 -2.74
N THR A 322 12.26 -13.39 -1.58
CA THR A 322 10.86 -13.11 -1.22
C THR A 322 10.69 -11.76 -0.54
N ILE A 323 9.60 -11.07 -0.89
CA ILE A 323 9.04 -9.94 -0.16
C ILE A 323 7.72 -10.42 0.44
N ARG A 324 7.75 -10.77 1.74
CA ARG A 324 6.61 -11.33 2.44
C ARG A 324 6.18 -10.45 3.60
N SER A 325 4.92 -10.04 3.62
CA SER A 325 4.29 -9.35 4.73
C SER A 325 3.65 -10.33 5.72
N LYS A 326 3.13 -9.81 6.82
CA LYS A 326 2.31 -10.56 7.78
C LYS A 326 1.03 -9.79 8.06
N THR A 327 -0.08 -10.46 8.10
CA THR A 327 -1.37 -9.86 8.51
C THR A 327 -1.26 -9.30 9.92
N TYR A 328 -1.71 -8.05 10.11
CA TYR A 328 -1.74 -7.41 11.42
C TYR A 328 -2.67 -8.17 12.37
N LYS A 329 -2.14 -8.56 13.52
CA LYS A 329 -2.84 -9.39 14.54
C LYS A 329 -3.47 -10.67 13.96
N GLY A 330 -2.86 -11.24 12.94
CA GLY A 330 -3.33 -12.46 12.27
C GLY A 330 -2.19 -13.32 11.75
N SER A 331 -2.54 -14.49 11.19
CA SER A 331 -1.57 -15.48 10.69
C SER A 331 -1.34 -15.43 9.17
N GLY A 332 -2.13 -14.65 8.41
CA GLY A 332 -2.03 -14.55 6.96
C GLY A 332 -0.85 -13.68 6.50
N PHE A 333 -0.64 -13.65 5.18
CA PHE A 333 0.45 -12.88 4.56
C PHE A 333 0.11 -12.49 3.12
N ASN A 334 0.81 -11.48 2.59
CA ASN A 334 0.93 -11.24 1.15
C ASN A 334 2.38 -11.48 0.76
N GLU A 335 2.61 -11.98 -0.47
CA GLU A 335 3.96 -12.37 -0.89
C GLU A 335 4.20 -12.13 -2.37
N LEU A 336 5.37 -11.61 -2.69
CA LEU A 336 6.00 -11.70 -4.01
C LEU A 336 7.28 -12.51 -3.84
N LYS A 337 7.34 -13.66 -4.52
CA LYS A 337 8.47 -14.58 -4.40
C LYS A 337 9.02 -14.95 -5.78
N PHE A 338 10.32 -15.01 -5.88
CA PHE A 338 11.08 -15.55 -7.01
C PHE A 338 11.82 -16.80 -6.53
N ASP A 339 11.76 -17.88 -7.29
CA ASP A 339 12.58 -19.07 -7.08
C ASP A 339 13.42 -19.32 -8.33
N ASP A 340 14.72 -19.25 -8.19
CA ASP A 340 15.69 -19.35 -9.30
C ASP A 340 16.37 -20.74 -9.34
N ALA A 341 15.75 -21.75 -8.75
CA ALA A 341 16.26 -23.12 -8.84
C ALA A 341 16.11 -23.65 -10.26
N THR A 342 17.22 -24.04 -10.91
CA THR A 342 17.26 -24.52 -12.30
C THR A 342 16.20 -25.58 -12.58
N GLY A 343 15.35 -25.33 -13.56
CA GLY A 343 14.22 -26.19 -13.96
C GLY A 343 13.01 -26.15 -13.02
N LYS A 344 13.00 -25.22 -12.05
CA LYS A 344 11.90 -24.96 -11.13
C LYS A 344 11.65 -23.46 -10.93
N GLU A 345 12.15 -22.66 -11.85
CA GLU A 345 12.04 -21.21 -11.81
C GLU A 345 10.58 -20.80 -11.72
N GLN A 346 10.28 -19.90 -10.78
CA GLN A 346 8.91 -19.46 -10.52
C GLN A 346 8.84 -18.02 -10.05
N VAL A 347 7.88 -17.28 -10.57
CA VAL A 347 7.38 -16.04 -9.95
C VAL A 347 6.02 -16.33 -9.32
N TYR A 348 5.90 -16.11 -8.02
CA TYR A 348 4.71 -16.39 -7.24
C TYR A 348 4.18 -15.11 -6.59
N ILE A 349 2.91 -14.79 -6.82
CA ILE A 349 2.21 -13.65 -6.22
C ILE A 349 1.05 -14.20 -5.39
N HIS A 350 1.02 -13.87 -4.12
CA HIS A 350 -0.04 -14.26 -3.19
C HIS A 350 -0.66 -13.04 -2.51
N ALA A 351 -1.96 -12.91 -2.62
CA ALA A 351 -2.76 -11.95 -1.88
C ALA A 351 -3.64 -12.69 -0.85
N GLN A 352 -3.51 -12.35 0.41
CA GLN A 352 -4.28 -12.97 1.49
C GLN A 352 -5.79 -12.78 1.35
N LYS A 353 -6.23 -11.67 0.77
CA LYS A 353 -7.66 -11.35 0.61
C LYS A 353 -7.95 -10.82 -0.79
N ASN A 354 -7.62 -9.61 -1.07
CA ASN A 354 -7.94 -8.95 -2.34
C ASN A 354 -6.67 -8.59 -3.10
N MET A 355 -6.73 -8.72 -4.43
CA MET A 355 -5.71 -8.24 -5.34
C MET A 355 -6.36 -7.32 -6.36
N ASN A 356 -5.92 -6.07 -6.44
CA ASN A 356 -6.35 -5.08 -7.43
C ASN A 356 -5.17 -4.75 -8.34
N THR A 357 -5.41 -4.75 -9.64
CA THR A 357 -4.43 -4.33 -10.64
C THR A 357 -5.06 -3.23 -11.48
N GLU A 358 -4.47 -2.06 -11.49
CA GLU A 358 -4.87 -0.92 -12.30
C GLU A 358 -3.77 -0.60 -13.31
N VAL A 359 -4.11 -0.49 -14.59
CA VAL A 359 -3.18 -0.16 -15.67
C VAL A 359 -3.79 0.98 -16.48
N LEU A 360 -3.20 2.15 -16.40
CA LEU A 360 -3.72 3.37 -17.02
C LEU A 360 -3.55 3.43 -18.54
N ASN A 361 -2.77 2.54 -19.13
CA ASN A 361 -2.57 2.47 -20.57
C ASN A 361 -2.70 1.00 -21.04
N ASN A 362 -1.67 0.34 -21.43
CA ASN A 362 -1.71 -0.98 -22.06
C ASN A 362 -1.24 -2.09 -21.11
N ARG A 363 -1.92 -3.23 -21.14
CA ARG A 363 -1.46 -4.48 -20.52
C ARG A 363 -1.28 -5.54 -21.60
N THR A 364 -0.12 -6.16 -21.67
CA THR A 364 0.18 -7.30 -22.52
C THR A 364 0.53 -8.51 -21.66
N THR A 365 0.05 -9.67 -22.05
CA THR A 365 0.42 -10.95 -21.39
C THR A 365 0.78 -11.94 -22.47
N ASP A 366 2.01 -12.44 -22.47
CA ASP A 366 2.50 -13.47 -23.37
C ASP A 366 2.87 -14.72 -22.58
N VAL A 367 2.26 -15.85 -22.90
CA VAL A 367 2.47 -17.14 -22.25
C VAL A 367 2.76 -18.18 -23.32
N ILE A 368 4.02 -18.59 -23.42
CA ILE A 368 4.49 -19.47 -24.49
C ILE A 368 3.89 -20.88 -24.40
N ASN A 369 3.57 -21.36 -23.22
CA ASN A 369 3.05 -22.72 -23.05
C ASN A 369 1.59 -22.68 -22.57
N ASN A 370 1.31 -22.85 -21.31
CA ASN A 370 -0.05 -23.02 -20.79
C ASN A 370 -0.48 -21.82 -19.91
N HIS A 371 -1.70 -21.36 -20.13
CA HIS A 371 -2.39 -20.44 -19.24
C HIS A 371 -3.61 -21.13 -18.64
N ALA A 372 -3.73 -21.14 -17.32
CA ALA A 372 -4.90 -21.65 -16.61
C ALA A 372 -5.45 -20.59 -15.66
N GLU A 373 -6.76 -20.36 -15.71
CA GLU A 373 -7.47 -19.47 -14.80
C GLU A 373 -8.61 -20.23 -14.11
N LYS A 374 -8.71 -20.09 -12.79
CA LYS A 374 -9.78 -20.70 -12.00
C LYS A 374 -10.45 -19.64 -11.14
N ILE A 375 -11.73 -19.40 -11.40
CA ILE A 375 -12.58 -18.47 -10.65
C ILE A 375 -13.54 -19.27 -9.79
N GLY A 376 -13.49 -19.07 -8.48
CA GLY A 376 -14.31 -19.83 -7.53
C GLY A 376 -15.76 -19.36 -7.42
N ASN A 377 -16.08 -18.14 -7.85
CA ASN A 377 -17.40 -17.58 -7.77
C ASN A 377 -17.75 -16.87 -9.10
N ASN A 378 -17.66 -15.57 -9.20
CA ASN A 378 -18.10 -14.80 -10.36
C ASN A 378 -16.93 -14.24 -11.15
N GLN A 379 -17.03 -14.25 -12.48
CA GLN A 379 -16.16 -13.50 -13.39
C GLN A 379 -17.01 -12.52 -14.19
N ALA A 380 -16.56 -11.28 -14.26
CA ALA A 380 -17.14 -10.26 -15.14
C ALA A 380 -16.04 -9.68 -16.05
N ILE A 381 -16.30 -9.65 -17.36
CA ILE A 381 -15.41 -9.06 -18.36
C ILE A 381 -16.20 -7.98 -19.10
N THR A 382 -15.72 -6.76 -19.06
CA THR A 382 -16.30 -5.63 -19.82
C THR A 382 -15.27 -5.09 -20.79
N VAL A 383 -15.58 -5.08 -22.07
CA VAL A 383 -14.74 -4.54 -23.15
C VAL A 383 -15.52 -3.45 -23.87
N THR A 384 -15.02 -2.21 -23.83
CA THR A 384 -15.73 -1.06 -24.38
C THR A 384 -15.77 -1.06 -25.92
N ASN A 385 -14.71 -1.52 -26.56
CA ASN A 385 -14.62 -1.50 -28.02
C ASN A 385 -14.63 -2.92 -28.61
N ASN A 386 -13.49 -3.55 -28.74
CA ASN A 386 -13.38 -4.81 -29.47
C ASN A 386 -12.78 -5.92 -28.61
N GLN A 387 -13.37 -7.10 -28.66
CA GLN A 387 -12.78 -8.33 -28.18
C GLN A 387 -12.51 -9.26 -29.36
N ILE A 388 -11.29 -9.76 -29.46
CA ILE A 388 -10.88 -10.72 -30.49
C ILE A 388 -10.42 -11.99 -29.82
N LEU A 389 -11.00 -13.12 -30.21
CA LEU A 389 -10.63 -14.45 -29.69
C LEU A 389 -10.24 -15.34 -30.87
N ASN A 390 -8.97 -15.74 -30.94
CA ASN A 390 -8.47 -16.67 -31.95
C ASN A 390 -8.06 -17.99 -31.27
N ILE A 391 -8.71 -19.08 -31.66
CA ILE A 391 -8.44 -20.42 -31.14
C ILE A 391 -7.95 -21.30 -32.31
N GLY A 392 -6.71 -21.78 -32.22
CA GLY A 392 -6.09 -22.54 -33.30
C GLY A 392 -6.66 -23.94 -33.54
N VAL A 393 -7.13 -24.60 -32.48
CA VAL A 393 -7.61 -26.00 -32.57
C VAL A 393 -9.00 -26.15 -32.00
N ASN A 394 -9.17 -26.17 -30.70
CA ASN A 394 -10.45 -26.48 -30.06
C ASN A 394 -10.88 -25.40 -29.07
N GLN A 395 -12.16 -25.04 -29.11
CA GLN A 395 -12.84 -24.29 -28.08
C GLN A 395 -13.96 -25.16 -27.47
N ILE A 396 -13.93 -25.36 -26.18
CA ILE A 396 -14.98 -26.07 -25.45
C ILE A 396 -15.61 -25.11 -24.44
N GLN A 397 -16.92 -24.94 -24.55
CA GLN A 397 -17.69 -24.13 -23.60
C GLN A 397 -18.78 -24.99 -22.97
N THR A 398 -18.81 -25.04 -21.66
CA THR A 398 -19.85 -25.75 -20.90
C THR A 398 -20.53 -24.76 -19.97
N VAL A 399 -21.83 -24.60 -20.12
CA VAL A 399 -22.67 -23.74 -19.26
C VAL A 399 -23.67 -24.62 -18.53
N GLY A 400 -23.62 -24.61 -17.21
CA GLY A 400 -24.42 -25.52 -16.37
C GLY A 400 -25.92 -25.21 -16.35
N VAL A 401 -26.31 -23.94 -16.50
CA VAL A 401 -27.72 -23.54 -16.38
C VAL A 401 -28.15 -22.68 -17.60
N ASN A 402 -27.77 -21.44 -17.67
CA ASN A 402 -28.24 -20.50 -18.69
C ASN A 402 -27.11 -19.87 -19.45
N GLN A 403 -27.25 -19.80 -20.77
CA GLN A 403 -26.44 -18.96 -21.65
C GLN A 403 -27.34 -17.95 -22.34
N VAL A 404 -27.01 -16.68 -22.27
CA VAL A 404 -27.71 -15.60 -22.97
C VAL A 404 -26.70 -14.89 -23.87
N GLU A 405 -27.03 -14.77 -25.15
CA GLU A 405 -26.25 -14.01 -26.12
C GLU A 405 -27.14 -12.94 -26.74
N THR A 406 -26.70 -11.70 -26.71
CA THR A 406 -27.40 -10.57 -27.32
C THR A 406 -26.46 -9.87 -28.31
N VAL A 407 -26.84 -9.82 -29.54
CA VAL A 407 -26.09 -9.15 -30.62
C VAL A 407 -26.91 -7.99 -31.15
N GLY A 408 -26.42 -6.77 -30.98
CA GLY A 408 -27.15 -5.54 -31.34
C GLY A 408 -27.32 -5.31 -32.84
N SER A 409 -26.49 -5.91 -33.69
CA SER A 409 -26.56 -5.74 -35.12
C SER A 409 -26.44 -7.07 -35.87
N ASN A 410 -25.26 -7.55 -36.15
CA ASN A 410 -25.04 -8.71 -37.00
C ASN A 410 -24.34 -9.86 -36.26
N GLN A 411 -24.85 -11.07 -36.43
CA GLN A 411 -24.19 -12.31 -36.07
C GLN A 411 -23.92 -13.13 -37.32
N ILE A 412 -22.68 -13.56 -37.52
CA ILE A 412 -22.26 -14.42 -38.63
C ILE A 412 -21.61 -15.68 -38.05
N ILE A 413 -22.20 -16.83 -38.38
CA ILE A 413 -21.67 -18.15 -38.04
C ILE A 413 -21.22 -18.85 -39.31
N LYS A 414 -19.96 -19.22 -39.44
CA LYS A 414 -19.40 -20.00 -40.55
C LYS A 414 -18.83 -21.30 -39.99
N VAL A 415 -19.36 -22.43 -40.45
CA VAL A 415 -18.92 -23.76 -40.07
C VAL A 415 -18.42 -24.49 -41.31
N GLY A 416 -17.16 -24.91 -41.32
CA GLY A 416 -16.54 -25.51 -42.51
C GLY A 416 -16.99 -26.97 -42.75
N SER A 417 -17.47 -27.69 -41.75
CA SER A 417 -17.89 -29.07 -41.92
C SER A 417 -19.28 -29.30 -41.29
N ASN A 418 -19.36 -29.58 -40.00
CA ASN A 418 -20.60 -30.00 -39.38
C ASN A 418 -21.07 -29.03 -38.27
N GLN A 419 -22.36 -28.71 -38.30
CA GLN A 419 -23.03 -28.07 -37.19
C GLN A 419 -24.14 -29.00 -36.65
N VAL A 420 -24.10 -29.33 -35.39
CA VAL A 420 -25.10 -30.16 -34.73
C VAL A 420 -25.72 -29.36 -33.61
N GLU A 421 -27.06 -29.28 -33.59
CA GLU A 421 -27.84 -28.66 -32.56
C GLU A 421 -28.80 -29.66 -31.95
N LYS A 422 -28.86 -29.78 -30.62
CA LYS A 422 -29.79 -30.62 -29.91
C LYS A 422 -30.51 -29.79 -28.83
N VAL A 423 -31.80 -29.62 -28.98
CA VAL A 423 -32.66 -28.89 -28.05
C VAL A 423 -33.63 -29.85 -27.41
N GLY A 424 -33.66 -29.91 -26.08
CA GLY A 424 -34.47 -30.88 -25.36
C GLY A 424 -35.99 -30.60 -25.35
N ILE A 425 -36.40 -29.33 -25.39
CA ILE A 425 -37.79 -28.96 -25.25
C ILE A 425 -38.25 -28.02 -26.38
N ILE A 426 -37.77 -26.80 -26.43
CA ILE A 426 -38.29 -25.80 -27.39
C ILE A 426 -37.13 -25.13 -28.12
N ARG A 427 -37.20 -25.02 -29.43
CA ARG A 427 -36.44 -24.10 -30.26
C ARG A 427 -37.40 -23.13 -30.92
N ALA A 428 -37.36 -21.87 -30.57
CA ALA A 428 -38.15 -20.81 -31.19
C ALA A 428 -37.22 -19.94 -32.09
N LEU A 429 -37.67 -19.64 -33.28
CA LEU A 429 -36.98 -18.73 -34.20
C LEU A 429 -37.96 -17.68 -34.68
N THR A 430 -37.72 -16.42 -34.41
CA THR A 430 -38.51 -15.29 -34.92
C THR A 430 -37.65 -14.44 -35.84
N VAL A 431 -38.07 -14.23 -37.05
CA VAL A 431 -37.34 -13.43 -38.05
C VAL A 431 -38.28 -12.33 -38.53
N GLY A 432 -37.84 -11.06 -38.38
CA GLY A 432 -38.72 -9.91 -38.65
C GLY A 432 -39.01 -9.68 -40.14
N VAL A 433 -38.09 -9.99 -41.07
CA VAL A 433 -38.24 -9.68 -42.47
C VAL A 433 -38.08 -10.90 -43.39
N ALA A 434 -36.94 -11.56 -43.34
CA ALA A 434 -36.67 -12.65 -44.30
C ALA A 434 -35.93 -13.81 -43.63
N TYR A 435 -36.38 -15.01 -43.86
CA TYR A 435 -35.73 -16.26 -43.50
C TYR A 435 -35.47 -17.08 -44.78
N GLN A 436 -34.21 -17.41 -45.03
CA GLN A 436 -33.81 -18.21 -46.17
C GLN A 436 -33.02 -19.44 -45.74
N THR A 437 -33.35 -20.59 -46.29
CA THR A 437 -32.59 -21.83 -46.13
C THR A 437 -32.25 -22.37 -47.52
N THR A 438 -30.97 -22.61 -47.77
CA THR A 438 -30.48 -23.24 -49.00
C THR A 438 -29.72 -24.50 -48.64
N VAL A 439 -30.10 -25.63 -49.16
CA VAL A 439 -29.46 -26.93 -48.90
C VAL A 439 -29.05 -27.53 -50.24
N GLY A 440 -27.74 -27.74 -50.43
CA GLY A 440 -27.20 -28.32 -51.67
C GLY A 440 -27.43 -29.83 -51.86
N GLY A 441 -27.82 -30.52 -50.80
CA GLY A 441 -28.05 -31.95 -50.85
C GLY A 441 -29.44 -32.31 -50.33
N ILE A 442 -29.50 -32.87 -49.14
CA ILE A 442 -30.74 -33.41 -48.56
C ILE A 442 -31.24 -32.57 -47.40
N MET A 443 -32.52 -32.20 -47.43
CA MET A 443 -33.21 -31.59 -46.32
C MET A 443 -34.28 -32.55 -45.78
N ASN A 444 -34.16 -33.03 -44.58
CA ASN A 444 -35.13 -33.86 -43.89
C ASN A 444 -35.81 -33.10 -42.77
N THR A 445 -37.15 -33.20 -42.71
CA THR A 445 -37.93 -32.69 -41.56
C THR A 445 -38.84 -33.78 -41.07
N SER A 446 -38.68 -34.22 -39.84
CA SER A 446 -39.53 -35.22 -39.19
C SER A 446 -40.22 -34.61 -37.99
N VAL A 447 -41.53 -34.69 -37.92
CA VAL A 447 -42.36 -34.17 -36.83
C VAL A 447 -43.28 -35.28 -36.34
N ALA A 448 -43.19 -35.61 -35.09
CA ALA A 448 -43.95 -36.75 -34.53
C ALA A 448 -45.46 -36.48 -34.33
N LEU A 449 -45.85 -35.25 -34.05
CA LEU A 449 -47.23 -34.94 -33.71
C LEU A 449 -47.88 -33.93 -34.67
N LEU A 450 -47.37 -32.73 -34.76
CA LEU A 450 -48.00 -31.66 -35.56
C LEU A 450 -46.96 -30.77 -36.28
N GLN A 451 -47.17 -30.54 -37.57
CA GLN A 451 -46.50 -29.49 -38.34
C GLN A 451 -47.55 -28.54 -38.88
N SER A 452 -47.45 -27.27 -38.60
CA SER A 452 -48.30 -26.21 -39.14
C SER A 452 -47.50 -25.23 -39.94
N SER A 453 -48.03 -24.75 -41.07
CA SER A 453 -47.43 -23.73 -41.91
C SER A 453 -48.52 -22.73 -42.31
N GLN A 454 -48.37 -21.47 -41.91
CA GLN A 454 -49.29 -20.37 -42.28
C GLN A 454 -48.52 -19.34 -43.10
N VAL A 455 -49.09 -18.94 -44.24
CA VAL A 455 -48.51 -17.97 -45.15
C VAL A 455 -49.57 -16.93 -45.50
N GLY A 456 -49.34 -15.65 -45.22
CA GLY A 456 -50.32 -14.59 -45.38
C GLY A 456 -50.65 -14.22 -46.82
N LEU A 457 -49.68 -14.31 -47.73
CA LEU A 457 -49.87 -13.87 -49.12
C LEU A 457 -49.67 -14.99 -50.13
N HIS A 458 -48.52 -15.60 -50.20
CA HIS A 458 -48.20 -16.54 -51.28
C HIS A 458 -47.26 -17.65 -50.80
N LYS A 459 -47.62 -18.91 -51.09
CA LYS A 459 -46.75 -20.07 -50.92
C LYS A 459 -46.56 -20.76 -52.24
N SER A 460 -45.32 -20.96 -52.62
CA SER A 460 -44.97 -21.68 -53.85
C SER A 460 -44.17 -22.94 -53.51
N LEU A 461 -44.44 -24.04 -54.19
CA LEU A 461 -43.67 -25.26 -54.13
C LEU A 461 -43.29 -25.67 -55.54
N MET A 462 -42.02 -25.77 -55.82
CA MET A 462 -41.49 -26.24 -57.10
C MET A 462 -40.64 -27.49 -56.87
N VAL A 463 -40.95 -28.57 -57.54
CA VAL A 463 -40.25 -29.84 -57.41
C VAL A 463 -39.86 -30.32 -58.80
N GLY A 464 -38.56 -30.54 -59.05
CA GLY A 464 -38.05 -30.85 -60.39
C GLY A 464 -38.37 -32.27 -60.86
N MET A 465 -38.54 -33.24 -60.04
CA MET A 465 -38.73 -34.62 -60.47
C MET A 465 -39.96 -35.30 -59.82
N GLY A 466 -40.08 -35.41 -58.53
CA GLY A 466 -41.18 -36.14 -57.91
C GLY A 466 -41.66 -35.50 -56.62
N TYR A 467 -42.96 -35.44 -56.44
CA TYR A 467 -43.59 -34.99 -55.21
C TYR A 467 -44.62 -36.04 -54.75
N SER A 468 -44.48 -36.56 -53.55
CA SER A 468 -45.42 -37.55 -52.98
C SER A 468 -46.01 -37.02 -51.71
N VAL A 469 -47.29 -37.20 -51.54
CA VAL A 469 -48.06 -36.92 -50.33
C VAL A 469 -48.74 -38.20 -49.86
N ASN A 470 -48.38 -38.75 -48.74
CA ASN A 470 -49.00 -39.92 -48.11
C ASN A 470 -49.64 -39.50 -46.81
N VAL A 471 -50.92 -39.61 -46.69
CA VAL A 471 -51.71 -39.23 -45.50
C VAL A 471 -52.57 -40.38 -45.06
N GLY A 472 -52.46 -40.76 -43.77
CA GLY A 472 -53.17 -41.90 -43.23
C GLY A 472 -54.70 -41.76 -43.14
N ASN A 473 -55.18 -40.51 -42.96
CA ASN A 473 -56.65 -40.28 -42.84
C ASN A 473 -57.16 -39.31 -43.89
N ASN A 474 -57.05 -38.00 -43.67
CA ASN A 474 -57.75 -37.01 -44.50
C ASN A 474 -56.81 -36.01 -45.14
N VAL A 475 -56.99 -35.66 -46.38
CA VAL A 475 -56.42 -34.49 -47.05
C VAL A 475 -57.58 -33.57 -47.45
N THR A 476 -57.50 -32.30 -47.08
CA THR A 476 -58.51 -31.31 -47.44
C THR A 476 -57.84 -30.13 -48.17
N PHE A 477 -58.29 -29.81 -49.33
CA PHE A 477 -57.93 -28.60 -50.06
C PHE A 477 -59.15 -27.67 -50.13
N SER A 478 -59.08 -26.50 -49.54
CA SER A 478 -60.13 -25.50 -49.61
C SER A 478 -59.57 -24.24 -50.34
N VAL A 479 -60.13 -23.91 -51.45
CA VAL A 479 -59.67 -22.84 -52.31
C VAL A 479 -60.81 -21.84 -52.55
N GLY A 480 -60.65 -20.59 -52.16
CA GLY A 480 -61.71 -19.58 -52.18
C GLY A 480 -62.17 -19.15 -53.59
N LYS A 481 -61.31 -19.25 -54.62
CA LYS A 481 -61.67 -18.82 -55.98
C LYS A 481 -61.40 -19.87 -57.02
N THR A 482 -60.16 -20.24 -57.28
CA THR A 482 -59.86 -21.10 -58.44
C THR A 482 -58.82 -22.14 -58.09
N MET A 483 -59.10 -23.40 -58.30
CA MET A 483 -58.15 -24.50 -58.33
C MET A 483 -57.92 -24.97 -59.75
N LYS A 484 -56.65 -25.08 -60.18
CA LYS A 484 -56.25 -25.64 -61.45
C LYS A 484 -55.31 -26.81 -61.23
N GLU A 485 -55.60 -27.91 -61.87
CA GLU A 485 -54.73 -29.08 -61.89
C GLU A 485 -54.50 -29.43 -63.37
N ASN A 486 -53.25 -29.44 -63.78
CA ASN A 486 -52.87 -29.77 -65.16
C ASN A 486 -51.89 -30.93 -65.13
N THR A 487 -52.16 -31.97 -65.89
CA THR A 487 -51.32 -33.16 -65.98
C THR A 487 -50.93 -33.33 -67.46
N GLY A 488 -49.63 -33.43 -67.77
CA GLY A 488 -49.16 -33.54 -69.13
C GLY A 488 -49.49 -34.85 -69.85
N GLN A 489 -49.58 -35.93 -69.12
CA GLN A 489 -49.86 -37.25 -69.72
C GLN A 489 -51.03 -37.96 -69.02
N THR A 490 -50.99 -38.30 -67.78
CA THR A 490 -52.00 -39.13 -67.12
C THR A 490 -52.37 -38.62 -65.73
N ALA A 491 -53.64 -38.38 -65.48
CA ALA A 491 -54.19 -38.14 -64.15
C ALA A 491 -55.07 -39.32 -63.74
N VAL A 492 -54.85 -39.86 -62.56
CA VAL A 492 -55.69 -40.96 -62.02
C VAL A 492 -56.29 -40.51 -60.72
N TYR A 493 -57.59 -40.47 -60.62
CA TYR A 493 -58.32 -40.23 -59.38
C TYR A 493 -59.01 -41.52 -59.01
N SER A 494 -58.72 -42.10 -57.92
CA SER A 494 -59.34 -43.34 -57.43
C SER A 494 -59.74 -43.21 -55.97
N ALA A 495 -60.92 -43.75 -55.67
CA ALA A 495 -61.41 -43.85 -54.31
C ALA A 495 -61.96 -45.30 -54.05
N GLY A 496 -61.68 -45.82 -52.88
CA GLY A 496 -62.11 -47.21 -52.54
C GLY A 496 -63.62 -47.40 -52.39
N GLU A 497 -64.32 -46.31 -52.06
CA GLU A 497 -65.74 -46.40 -51.78
C GLU A 497 -66.60 -45.39 -52.59
N HIS A 498 -66.20 -44.15 -52.65
CA HIS A 498 -66.94 -43.05 -53.23
C HIS A 498 -66.08 -41.99 -53.85
N LEU A 499 -66.26 -41.67 -55.09
CA LEU A 499 -65.61 -40.52 -55.78
C LEU A 499 -66.73 -39.62 -56.26
N GLU A 500 -66.65 -38.35 -55.88
CA GLU A 500 -67.67 -37.36 -56.30
C GLU A 500 -67.00 -36.08 -56.87
N LEU A 501 -67.52 -35.61 -57.99
CA LEU A 501 -67.30 -34.30 -58.54
C LEU A 501 -68.64 -33.55 -58.60
N CYS A 502 -68.73 -32.43 -57.90
CA CYS A 502 -69.94 -31.65 -57.86
C CYS A 502 -69.77 -30.19 -58.18
N CYS A 503 -70.69 -29.57 -58.85
CA CYS A 503 -70.77 -28.16 -59.13
C CYS A 503 -72.23 -27.69 -59.09
N GLY A 504 -72.61 -27.03 -58.00
CA GLY A 504 -74.00 -26.65 -57.78
C GLY A 504 -74.91 -27.87 -57.75
N LYS A 505 -75.89 -27.99 -58.74
CA LYS A 505 -76.78 -29.13 -58.83
C LYS A 505 -76.25 -30.29 -59.68
N ALA A 506 -75.09 -30.06 -60.37
CA ALA A 506 -74.49 -31.11 -61.23
C ALA A 506 -73.56 -31.99 -60.40
N ARG A 507 -73.65 -33.29 -60.52
CA ARG A 507 -72.88 -34.30 -59.80
C ARG A 507 -72.44 -35.43 -60.69
N LEU A 508 -71.21 -35.84 -60.63
CA LEU A 508 -70.66 -37.09 -61.11
C LEU A 508 -70.21 -37.93 -59.94
N VAL A 509 -70.80 -39.05 -59.70
CA VAL A 509 -70.47 -39.92 -58.57
C VAL A 509 -70.14 -41.32 -59.10
N LEU A 510 -69.06 -41.87 -58.65
CA LEU A 510 -68.62 -43.25 -58.80
C LEU A 510 -68.65 -43.97 -57.47
N THR A 511 -69.30 -45.14 -57.42
CA THR A 511 -69.38 -45.91 -56.20
C THR A 511 -68.72 -47.29 -56.34
N LYS A 512 -68.33 -47.92 -55.23
CA LYS A 512 -67.57 -49.16 -55.23
C LYS A 512 -68.22 -50.35 -55.85
N ASP A 513 -69.60 -50.33 -55.96
CA ASP A 513 -70.40 -51.38 -56.60
C ASP A 513 -70.36 -51.27 -58.19
N GLY A 514 -69.58 -50.29 -58.67
CA GLY A 514 -69.46 -50.05 -60.13
C GLY A 514 -70.51 -49.14 -60.69
N SER A 515 -71.33 -48.51 -59.90
CA SER A 515 -72.39 -47.58 -60.38
C SER A 515 -71.75 -46.20 -60.68
N ILE A 516 -72.20 -45.60 -61.74
CA ILE A 516 -71.83 -44.26 -62.17
C ILE A 516 -73.09 -43.40 -62.25
N PHE A 517 -73.13 -42.35 -61.43
CA PHE A 517 -74.28 -41.42 -61.39
C PHE A 517 -73.86 -40.09 -62.09
N LEU A 518 -74.55 -39.68 -63.08
CA LEU A 518 -74.40 -38.39 -63.72
C LEU A 518 -75.73 -37.63 -63.60
N ASN A 519 -75.78 -36.69 -62.73
CA ASN A 519 -76.95 -35.91 -62.38
C ASN A 519 -76.78 -34.44 -62.71
N GLY A 520 -77.71 -33.79 -63.31
CA GLY A 520 -77.73 -32.38 -63.60
C GLY A 520 -79.09 -31.92 -64.08
N THR A 521 -79.38 -30.61 -64.08
CA THR A 521 -80.61 -30.04 -64.64
C THR A 521 -80.73 -30.29 -66.18
N HIS A 522 -79.61 -30.25 -66.82
CA HIS A 522 -79.44 -30.58 -68.22
C HIS A 522 -78.17 -31.40 -68.39
N ILE A 523 -78.23 -32.50 -69.14
CA ILE A 523 -77.10 -33.34 -69.49
C ILE A 523 -76.99 -33.35 -70.98
N HIS A 524 -75.86 -32.77 -71.55
CA HIS A 524 -75.56 -32.84 -72.96
C HIS A 524 -74.46 -33.87 -73.20
N LEU A 525 -74.74 -34.86 -74.01
CA LEU A 525 -73.81 -35.86 -74.47
C LEU A 525 -73.60 -35.66 -75.95
N GLU A 526 -72.44 -35.25 -76.43
CA GLU A 526 -72.10 -35.01 -77.81
C GLU A 526 -70.81 -35.74 -78.11
N GLY A 527 -70.79 -36.53 -79.14
CA GLY A 527 -69.63 -37.20 -79.67
C GLY A 527 -69.39 -36.76 -81.13
N GLU A 528 -68.18 -36.43 -81.51
CA GLU A 528 -67.84 -36.05 -82.92
C GLU A 528 -68.05 -37.17 -83.90
N SER A 529 -67.98 -38.43 -83.47
CA SER A 529 -68.24 -39.60 -84.38
C SER A 529 -69.47 -40.39 -83.93
N ASP A 530 -69.53 -40.79 -82.68
CA ASP A 530 -70.71 -41.55 -82.17
C ASP A 530 -70.78 -41.48 -80.62
N VAL A 531 -71.91 -41.76 -80.08
CA VAL A 531 -72.19 -41.99 -78.65
C VAL A 531 -72.78 -43.40 -78.57
N ASN A 532 -71.94 -44.34 -78.17
CA ASN A 532 -72.37 -45.76 -78.05
C ASN A 532 -72.82 -46.08 -76.61
N GLY A 533 -73.96 -46.69 -76.40
CA GLY A 533 -74.45 -47.25 -75.17
C GLY A 533 -74.67 -48.74 -75.41
N ASP A 534 -74.05 -49.57 -74.59
CA ASP A 534 -74.26 -51.02 -74.58
C ASP A 534 -74.56 -51.49 -73.17
N ALA A 535 -75.72 -52.07 -73.03
CA ALA A 535 -76.19 -52.66 -71.81
C ALA A 535 -77.33 -53.66 -72.09
N PRO A 536 -77.52 -54.71 -71.28
CA PRO A 536 -78.68 -55.64 -71.42
C PRO A 536 -80.01 -54.90 -71.44
N VAL A 537 -80.13 -53.76 -70.79
CA VAL A 537 -81.32 -52.88 -70.81
C VAL A 537 -80.83 -51.42 -70.80
N ILE A 538 -81.29 -50.63 -71.79
CA ILE A 538 -81.09 -49.18 -71.86
C ILE A 538 -82.44 -48.50 -71.74
N ASN A 539 -82.63 -47.77 -70.61
CA ASN A 539 -83.90 -47.08 -70.32
C ASN A 539 -83.74 -45.58 -70.51
N TRP A 540 -84.47 -44.97 -71.47
CA TRP A 540 -84.55 -43.53 -71.68
C TRP A 540 -85.92 -43.01 -71.21
N ASN A 541 -85.93 -41.92 -70.45
CA ASN A 541 -87.14 -41.29 -69.92
C ASN A 541 -88.10 -42.25 -69.15
N CYS A 542 -87.53 -43.09 -68.25
CA CYS A 542 -88.26 -44.13 -67.60
C CYS A 542 -88.99 -43.68 -66.33
N GLY A 543 -88.94 -42.39 -65.96
CA GLY A 543 -89.61 -41.82 -64.83
C GLY A 543 -89.12 -42.28 -63.43
N ALA A 544 -88.04 -43.08 -63.37
CA ALA A 544 -87.43 -43.55 -62.13
C ALA A 544 -86.22 -42.69 -61.80
N THR A 545 -86.30 -41.91 -60.76
CA THR A 545 -85.17 -41.24 -60.18
C THR A 545 -84.42 -42.14 -59.19
N GLN A 546 -83.20 -42.48 -59.44
CA GLN A 546 -82.35 -43.15 -58.44
C GLN A 546 -81.69 -42.08 -57.56
N PRO A 547 -81.83 -42.21 -56.20
CA PRO A 547 -81.16 -41.27 -55.33
C PRO A 547 -79.64 -41.44 -55.42
N VAL A 548 -78.91 -40.32 -55.56
CA VAL A 548 -77.49 -40.31 -55.55
C VAL A 548 -77.04 -40.54 -54.06
N PRO A 549 -76.14 -41.49 -53.81
CA PRO A 549 -75.64 -41.72 -52.45
C PRO A 549 -74.88 -40.51 -51.91
N ASP A 550 -75.14 -40.14 -50.67
CA ASP A 550 -74.36 -39.07 -49.99
C ASP A 550 -72.93 -39.54 -49.69
N ALA A 551 -72.01 -38.62 -49.78
CA ALA A 551 -70.62 -38.87 -49.39
C ALA A 551 -70.57 -39.30 -47.91
N PRO A 552 -69.77 -40.29 -47.54
CA PRO A 552 -69.56 -40.65 -46.15
C PRO A 552 -68.98 -39.44 -45.35
N VAL A 553 -69.60 -39.11 -44.22
CA VAL A 553 -69.15 -38.01 -43.36
C VAL A 553 -67.77 -38.34 -42.81
N PRO A 554 -66.75 -37.49 -42.99
CA PRO A 554 -65.43 -37.69 -42.41
C PRO A 554 -65.57 -37.76 -40.89
N LYS A 555 -64.95 -38.76 -40.22
CA LYS A 555 -64.86 -38.77 -38.77
C LYS A 555 -64.03 -37.56 -38.30
N ASP A 556 -64.60 -36.71 -37.45
CA ASP A 556 -63.95 -35.54 -36.89
C ASP A 556 -62.56 -35.88 -36.28
N LEU A 557 -61.56 -34.98 -36.42
CA LEU A 557 -60.30 -35.04 -35.69
C LEU A 557 -60.57 -35.00 -34.18
N PRO A 558 -59.85 -35.76 -33.36
CA PRO A 558 -60.05 -35.74 -31.89
C PRO A 558 -59.92 -34.29 -31.38
N PRO A 559 -60.83 -33.86 -30.47
CA PRO A 559 -60.74 -32.56 -29.84
C PRO A 559 -59.52 -32.50 -28.92
N GLY A 560 -58.66 -31.50 -29.07
CA GLY A 560 -57.62 -31.23 -28.07
C GLY A 560 -56.18 -30.96 -28.58
N MET A 561 -55.98 -30.46 -29.77
CA MET A 561 -54.65 -29.89 -30.11
C MET A 561 -54.55 -28.45 -29.61
N PRO A 562 -53.50 -28.10 -28.81
CA PRO A 562 -53.33 -26.74 -28.34
C PRO A 562 -53.01 -25.78 -29.48
N ASP A 563 -53.58 -24.59 -29.42
CA ASP A 563 -53.26 -23.48 -30.31
C ASP A 563 -51.82 -22.96 -30.02
N MET A 564 -50.90 -23.34 -30.90
CA MET A 564 -49.47 -22.97 -30.79
C MET A 564 -49.17 -21.47 -31.03
N ARG A 565 -50.19 -20.61 -31.15
CA ARG A 565 -50.04 -19.15 -31.31
C ARG A 565 -49.77 -18.43 -29.97
N GLN A 566 -49.81 -19.16 -28.86
CA GLN A 566 -49.60 -18.60 -27.50
C GLN A 566 -48.21 -18.87 -26.90
N PHE A 567 -47.24 -19.36 -27.63
CA PHE A 567 -45.88 -19.58 -27.13
C PHE A 567 -44.86 -18.73 -27.89
#